data_936abe931e96478662e2ccc85ec7cb54
#
_entry.id   936abe931e96478662e2ccc85ec7cb54
#
_cell.length_a   1.000
_cell.length_b   1.000
_cell.length_c   1.000
_cell.angle_alpha   90.00
_cell.angle_beta   90.00
_cell.angle_gamma   90.00
#
_symmetry.space_group_name_H-M   'P 1'
#
loop_
_entity.id
_entity.type
_entity.pdbx_description
1 polymer ?
#
loop_
_entity_poly.entity_id
_entity_poly.type
_entity_poly.pdbx_seq_one_letter_code
_entity_poly.pdbx_strand_id
1 'polypeptide(L)'
;LSSCAQVGTISGGPKDQKAPIIVSCNPEDGQRNVNADFILIEFDEFINLQKPNENIILLPSNVEYDYLLKGKELQINFKEKLKENTTYSLYLNEAIKDITEGNDSLIQIAFSTGNDIDENEAYFHVFDGFSGDVQKEVLIGLYDSLIQIEPTYFSKTDQNGFSKLRALKEGSFFYAAFIDENKTVSYTHLT
;
A
#
# COMPACT_ATOMS: atom_id res chain seq x y z
N LEU A 1 55.87 -32.20 -6.08
CA LEU A 1 54.40 -32.42 -6.00
C LEU A 1 53.69 -31.09 -5.95
N SER A 2 53.23 -30.57 -7.12
CA SER A 2 52.46 -29.34 -7.21
C SER A 2 50.98 -29.70 -7.03
N SER A 3 50.35 -29.22 -5.95
CA SER A 3 48.90 -29.33 -5.76
C SER A 3 48.30 -28.06 -6.35
N CYS A 4 47.61 -28.19 -7.49
CA CYS A 4 46.73 -27.14 -8.02
C CYS A 4 45.41 -27.18 -7.25
N ALA A 5 45.17 -26.17 -6.40
CA ALA A 5 43.85 -25.94 -5.85
C ALA A 5 42.96 -25.38 -6.96
N GLN A 6 41.96 -26.14 -7.41
CA GLN A 6 40.88 -25.61 -8.26
C GLN A 6 40.00 -24.70 -7.41
N VAL A 7 39.99 -23.41 -7.76
CA VAL A 7 39.03 -22.46 -7.22
C VAL A 7 37.68 -22.75 -7.91
N GLY A 8 36.81 -23.48 -7.24
CA GLY A 8 35.43 -23.64 -7.69
C GLY A 8 34.72 -22.27 -7.59
N THR A 9 34.19 -21.79 -8.71
CA THR A 9 33.25 -20.66 -8.72
C THR A 9 32.02 -21.09 -7.96
N ILE A 10 31.73 -20.39 -6.85
CA ILE A 10 30.49 -20.55 -6.10
C ILE A 10 29.39 -20.02 -7.02
N SER A 11 28.68 -20.91 -7.72
CA SER A 11 27.44 -20.56 -8.40
C SER A 11 26.37 -20.44 -7.32
N GLY A 12 25.81 -19.24 -7.17
CA GLY A 12 24.62 -19.02 -6.32
C GLY A 12 23.48 -19.96 -6.76
N GLY A 13 22.58 -20.27 -5.84
CA GLY A 13 21.35 -21.02 -6.14
C GLY A 13 20.50 -20.34 -7.22
N PRO A 14 19.42 -20.99 -7.70
CA PRO A 14 18.47 -20.34 -8.59
C PRO A 14 17.91 -19.07 -7.92
N LYS A 15 17.79 -18.00 -8.72
CA LYS A 15 17.25 -16.71 -8.25
C LYS A 15 15.82 -16.91 -7.74
N ASP A 16 15.51 -16.44 -6.55
CA ASP A 16 14.15 -16.41 -6.04
C ASP A 16 13.30 -15.41 -6.86
N GLN A 17 12.11 -15.83 -7.23
CA GLN A 17 11.16 -15.03 -8.01
C GLN A 17 9.86 -14.77 -7.24
N LYS A 18 9.81 -15.16 -5.98
CA LYS A 18 8.65 -14.97 -5.14
C LYS A 18 8.76 -13.62 -4.45
N ALA A 19 7.62 -12.93 -4.36
CA ALA A 19 7.51 -11.76 -3.54
C ALA A 19 7.29 -12.16 -2.07
N PRO A 20 7.70 -11.32 -1.10
CA PRO A 20 7.46 -11.54 0.32
C PRO A 20 5.99 -11.83 0.63
N ILE A 21 5.73 -12.82 1.46
CA ILE A 21 4.40 -13.27 1.85
C ILE A 21 4.14 -12.89 3.31
N ILE A 22 2.94 -12.42 3.60
CA ILE A 22 2.51 -12.17 4.98
C ILE A 22 2.32 -13.49 5.72
N VAL A 23 3.02 -13.66 6.82
CA VAL A 23 2.89 -14.79 7.75
C VAL A 23 1.84 -14.49 8.82
N SER A 24 1.86 -13.27 9.35
CA SER A 24 0.89 -12.79 10.32
C SER A 24 0.61 -11.30 10.16
N CYS A 25 -0.59 -10.88 10.51
CA CYS A 25 -1.00 -9.49 10.55
C CYS A 25 -1.94 -9.24 11.73
N ASN A 26 -1.74 -8.15 12.42
CA ASN A 26 -2.63 -7.70 13.50
C ASN A 26 -2.83 -6.18 13.39
N PRO A 27 -4.07 -5.67 13.14
CA PRO A 27 -5.31 -6.44 12.91
C PRO A 27 -5.25 -7.34 11.66
N GLU A 28 -6.01 -8.45 11.68
CA GLU A 28 -6.17 -9.33 10.50
C GLU A 28 -7.02 -8.66 9.42
N ASP A 29 -6.84 -9.08 8.14
CA ASP A 29 -7.73 -8.62 7.07
C ASP A 29 -9.17 -9.07 7.35
N GLY A 30 -10.12 -8.12 7.30
CA GLY A 30 -11.52 -8.33 7.64
C GLY A 30 -11.82 -8.29 9.15
N GLN A 31 -10.87 -8.03 10.02
CA GLN A 31 -11.11 -7.96 11.47
C GLN A 31 -12.02 -6.79 11.83
N ARG A 32 -12.95 -7.03 12.76
CA ARG A 32 -13.92 -6.05 13.27
C ARG A 32 -13.68 -5.77 14.74
N ASN A 33 -14.26 -4.66 15.23
CA ASN A 33 -14.13 -4.20 16.62
C ASN A 33 -12.67 -4.04 17.06
N VAL A 34 -11.84 -3.57 16.14
CA VAL A 34 -10.41 -3.35 16.39
C VAL A 34 -10.22 -2.15 17.31
N ASN A 35 -9.45 -2.35 18.38
CA ASN A 35 -8.97 -1.28 19.23
C ASN A 35 -7.45 -1.43 19.35
N ALA A 36 -6.74 -0.88 18.39
CA ALA A 36 -5.29 -1.00 18.29
C ALA A 36 -4.65 0.39 18.10
N ASP A 37 -3.44 0.54 18.61
CA ASP A 37 -2.63 1.74 18.45
C ASP A 37 -1.64 1.60 17.26
N PHE A 38 -1.55 0.41 16.67
CA PHE A 38 -0.67 0.11 15.54
C PHE A 38 -1.18 -1.08 14.73
N ILE A 39 -0.66 -1.21 13.51
CA ILE A 39 -0.74 -2.43 12.69
C ILE A 39 0.63 -3.09 12.70
N LEU A 40 0.69 -4.40 12.93
CA LEU A 40 1.91 -5.20 12.85
C LEU A 40 1.77 -6.25 11.76
N ILE A 41 2.74 -6.30 10.84
CA ILE A 41 2.78 -7.25 9.73
C ILE A 41 4.10 -7.99 9.77
N GLU A 42 4.06 -9.31 9.80
CA GLU A 42 5.22 -10.19 9.74
C GLU A 42 5.28 -10.88 8.38
N PHE A 43 6.46 -10.88 7.77
CA PHE A 43 6.74 -11.51 6.48
C PHE A 43 7.56 -12.79 6.66
N ASP A 44 7.50 -13.69 5.68
CA ASP A 44 8.26 -14.94 5.66
C ASP A 44 9.76 -14.71 5.45
N GLU A 45 10.15 -13.55 4.95
CA GLU A 45 11.53 -13.17 4.65
C GLU A 45 11.87 -11.74 5.09
N PHE A 46 13.15 -11.36 5.01
CA PHE A 46 13.59 -10.00 5.25
C PHE A 46 13.17 -9.07 4.13
N ILE A 47 12.57 -7.95 4.47
CA ILE A 47 12.05 -6.97 3.52
C ILE A 47 12.79 -5.65 3.58
N ASN A 48 12.70 -4.91 2.48
CA ASN A 48 13.13 -3.52 2.39
C ASN A 48 11.94 -2.64 1.97
N LEU A 49 11.91 -1.39 2.45
CA LEU A 49 10.88 -0.44 2.10
C LEU A 49 11.31 0.42 0.92
N GLN A 50 10.44 0.49 -0.10
CA GLN A 50 10.63 1.35 -1.26
C GLN A 50 9.66 2.52 -1.18
N LYS A 51 10.23 3.75 -1.13
CA LYS A 51 9.47 5.01 -1.06
C LYS A 51 8.28 4.92 -0.07
N PRO A 52 8.51 4.59 1.20
CA PRO A 52 7.44 4.27 2.13
C PRO A 52 6.43 5.43 2.30
N ASN A 53 6.87 6.67 2.20
CA ASN A 53 6.00 7.83 2.29
C ASN A 53 5.03 7.98 1.09
N GLU A 54 5.34 7.34 -0.04
CA GLU A 54 4.47 7.33 -1.24
C GLU A 54 3.65 6.06 -1.34
N ASN A 55 4.17 4.95 -0.83
CA ASN A 55 3.67 3.60 -1.12
C ASN A 55 2.99 2.91 0.07
N ILE A 56 3.17 3.42 1.30
CA ILE A 56 2.37 3.03 2.46
C ILE A 56 1.21 4.01 2.55
N ILE A 57 -0.02 3.55 2.39
CA ILE A 57 -1.21 4.39 2.35
C ILE A 57 -2.24 3.83 3.31
N LEU A 58 -2.64 4.62 4.31
CA LEU A 58 -3.75 4.29 5.20
C LEU A 58 -4.97 5.14 4.85
N LEU A 59 -6.09 4.49 4.59
CA LEU A 59 -7.35 5.15 4.24
C LEU A 59 -8.45 4.86 5.28
N PRO A 60 -9.36 5.81 5.56
CA PRO A 60 -9.41 7.18 5.04
C PRO A 60 -8.16 7.98 5.41
N SER A 61 -7.77 8.94 4.56
CA SER A 61 -6.48 9.66 4.62
C SER A 61 -6.29 10.63 5.80
N ASN A 62 -7.20 10.62 6.75
CA ASN A 62 -7.22 11.53 7.90
C ASN A 62 -6.53 10.99 9.16
N VAL A 63 -5.72 9.95 9.04
CA VAL A 63 -4.96 9.35 10.14
C VAL A 63 -3.47 9.55 9.91
N GLU A 64 -2.83 10.27 10.80
CA GLU A 64 -1.37 10.35 10.81
C GLU A 64 -0.75 9.09 11.43
N TYR A 65 0.34 8.61 10.86
CA TYR A 65 1.07 7.45 11.33
C TYR A 65 2.57 7.57 11.10
N ASP A 66 3.32 6.78 11.85
CA ASP A 66 4.73 6.50 11.61
C ASP A 66 4.90 5.02 11.31
N TYR A 67 6.01 4.64 10.69
CA TYR A 67 6.34 3.24 10.43
C TYR A 67 7.71 2.86 10.99
N LEU A 68 7.84 1.59 11.35
CA LEU A 68 9.07 1.00 11.84
C LEU A 68 9.28 -0.37 11.21
N LEU A 69 10.43 -0.54 10.54
CA LEU A 69 10.84 -1.82 9.97
C LEU A 69 11.90 -2.48 10.85
N LYS A 70 11.66 -3.72 11.27
CA LYS A 70 12.61 -4.55 12.01
C LYS A 70 12.74 -5.93 11.37
N GLY A 71 13.67 -6.05 10.43
CA GLY A 71 13.92 -7.32 9.77
C GLY A 71 12.76 -7.78 8.90
N LYS A 72 11.93 -8.68 9.45
CA LYS A 72 10.73 -9.24 8.80
C LYS A 72 9.43 -8.57 9.25
N GLU A 73 9.49 -7.66 10.21
CA GLU A 73 8.32 -7.02 10.81
C GLU A 73 8.20 -5.57 10.38
N LEU A 74 7.05 -5.21 9.81
CA LEU A 74 6.64 -3.84 9.54
C LEU A 74 5.55 -3.44 10.55
N GLN A 75 5.81 -2.38 11.30
CA GLN A 75 4.87 -1.81 12.25
C GLN A 75 4.45 -0.41 11.77
N ILE A 76 3.14 -0.15 11.70
CA ILE A 76 2.55 1.15 11.39
C ILE A 76 1.90 1.67 12.68
N ASN A 77 2.44 2.73 13.27
CA ASN A 77 1.97 3.29 14.54
C ASN A 77 1.05 4.48 14.27
N PHE A 78 -0.15 4.47 14.81
CA PHE A 78 -1.07 5.59 14.71
C PHE A 78 -0.64 6.69 15.70
N LYS A 79 -0.62 7.95 15.25
CA LYS A 79 -0.33 9.10 16.13
C LYS A 79 -1.53 9.50 16.97
N GLU A 80 -2.72 9.12 16.53
CA GLU A 80 -3.99 9.41 17.18
C GLU A 80 -4.83 8.13 17.27
N LYS A 81 -5.81 8.13 18.16
CA LYS A 81 -6.80 7.05 18.21
C LYS A 81 -7.61 7.03 16.93
N LEU A 82 -7.81 5.83 16.41
CA LEU A 82 -8.70 5.61 15.28
C LEU A 82 -10.13 6.01 15.64
N LYS A 83 -10.85 6.56 14.67
CA LYS A 83 -12.27 6.89 14.86
C LYS A 83 -13.08 5.62 15.04
N GLU A 84 -14.07 5.67 15.91
CA GLU A 84 -15.01 4.56 16.13
C GLU A 84 -15.88 4.32 14.89
N ASN A 85 -16.35 3.08 14.74
CA ASN A 85 -17.25 2.66 13.66
C ASN A 85 -16.75 3.06 12.27
N THR A 86 -15.45 2.89 12.02
CA THR A 86 -14.81 3.29 10.78
C THR A 86 -14.01 2.11 10.22
N THR A 87 -14.16 1.88 8.92
CA THR A 87 -13.35 0.92 8.18
C THR A 87 -12.07 1.60 7.70
N TYR A 88 -10.95 0.96 7.99
CA TYR A 88 -9.61 1.37 7.57
C TYR A 88 -9.04 0.38 6.56
N SER A 89 -8.31 0.89 5.58
CA SER A 89 -7.57 0.08 4.60
C SER A 89 -6.12 0.54 4.52
N LEU A 90 -5.20 -0.37 4.79
CA LEU A 90 -3.78 -0.19 4.57
C LEU A 90 -3.39 -0.76 3.19
N TYR A 91 -2.79 0.06 2.35
CA TYR A 91 -2.21 -0.32 1.08
C TYR A 91 -0.69 -0.26 1.16
N LEU A 92 -0.01 -1.29 0.69
CA LEU A 92 1.45 -1.37 0.61
C LEU A 92 1.87 -1.63 -0.83
N ASN A 93 1.43 -0.75 -1.75
CA ASN A 93 1.67 -0.88 -3.18
C ASN A 93 3.14 -0.65 -3.50
N GLU A 94 3.86 -1.69 -3.96
CA GLU A 94 5.29 -1.61 -4.26
C GLU A 94 6.16 -1.11 -3.08
N ALA A 95 5.56 -0.96 -1.88
CA ALA A 95 6.28 -0.53 -0.68
C ALA A 95 7.24 -1.61 -0.18
N ILE A 96 6.86 -2.87 -0.37
CA ILE A 96 7.56 -4.03 0.18
C ILE A 96 8.35 -4.70 -0.94
N LYS A 97 9.65 -4.84 -0.73
CA LYS A 97 10.54 -5.58 -1.61
C LYS A 97 11.39 -6.56 -0.82
N ASP A 98 11.59 -7.72 -1.40
CA ASP A 98 12.65 -8.64 -0.99
C ASP A 98 14.02 -7.97 -1.08
N ILE A 99 14.86 -8.21 -0.07
CA ILE A 99 16.22 -7.64 0.01
C ILE A 99 17.13 -8.21 -1.08
N THR A 100 16.93 -9.46 -1.46
CA THR A 100 17.88 -10.23 -2.29
C THR A 100 17.61 -10.01 -3.78
N GLU A 101 16.37 -10.18 -4.23
CA GLU A 101 15.98 -10.18 -5.64
C GLU A 101 15.13 -8.97 -6.05
N GLY A 102 14.60 -8.22 -5.07
CA GLY A 102 13.82 -7.01 -5.31
C GLY A 102 12.40 -7.27 -5.83
N ASN A 103 11.85 -8.47 -5.61
CA ASN A 103 10.46 -8.79 -5.93
C ASN A 103 9.53 -7.98 -5.00
N ASP A 104 8.46 -7.43 -5.55
CA ASP A 104 7.50 -6.60 -4.81
C ASP A 104 6.14 -7.30 -4.65
N SER A 105 5.42 -6.88 -3.62
CA SER A 105 4.08 -7.36 -3.29
C SER A 105 3.05 -6.23 -3.33
N LEU A 106 1.90 -6.51 -3.90
CA LEU A 106 0.70 -5.69 -3.75
C LEU A 106 -0.10 -6.21 -2.55
N ILE A 107 -0.04 -5.49 -1.44
CA ILE A 107 -0.69 -5.90 -0.19
C ILE A 107 -1.76 -4.88 0.16
N GLN A 108 -2.94 -5.37 0.51
CA GLN A 108 -4.03 -4.58 1.05
C GLN A 108 -4.66 -5.31 2.23
N ILE A 109 -4.80 -4.60 3.35
CA ILE A 109 -5.40 -5.09 4.59
C ILE A 109 -6.50 -4.12 4.98
N ALA A 110 -7.72 -4.61 5.20
CA ALA A 110 -8.84 -3.81 5.66
C ALA A 110 -9.35 -4.33 7.01
N PHE A 111 -9.68 -3.42 7.93
CA PHE A 111 -10.24 -3.74 9.24
C PHE A 111 -11.20 -2.65 9.69
N SER A 112 -12.02 -2.93 10.69
CA SER A 112 -12.97 -1.94 11.21
C SER A 112 -12.86 -1.79 12.73
N THR A 113 -12.97 -0.56 13.22
CA THR A 113 -13.11 -0.25 14.64
C THR A 113 -14.54 -0.49 15.16
N GLY A 114 -15.50 -0.74 14.27
CA GLY A 114 -16.90 -1.04 14.55
C GLY A 114 -17.29 -2.48 14.28
N ASN A 115 -18.58 -2.77 14.42
CA ASN A 115 -19.17 -4.08 14.15
C ASN A 115 -19.24 -4.43 12.65
N ASP A 116 -19.29 -3.40 11.81
CA ASP A 116 -19.43 -3.54 10.37
C ASP A 116 -18.13 -3.14 9.68
N ILE A 117 -17.86 -3.75 8.54
CA ILE A 117 -16.77 -3.41 7.65
C ILE A 117 -17.35 -3.03 6.29
N ASP A 118 -16.89 -1.92 5.74
CA ASP A 118 -17.31 -1.49 4.42
C ASP A 118 -16.74 -2.43 3.36
N GLU A 119 -17.57 -2.87 2.41
CA GLU A 119 -17.19 -3.86 1.39
C GLU A 119 -17.28 -3.31 -0.05
N ASN A 120 -17.66 -2.02 -0.20
CA ASN A 120 -17.76 -1.44 -1.53
C ASN A 120 -16.38 -1.29 -2.17
N GLU A 121 -16.37 -1.40 -3.49
CA GLU A 121 -15.17 -1.29 -4.30
C GLU A 121 -15.39 -0.33 -5.47
N ALA A 122 -14.33 0.37 -5.86
CA ALA A 122 -14.30 1.18 -7.07
C ALA A 122 -13.13 0.78 -7.96
N TYR A 123 -13.38 0.71 -9.26
CA TYR A 123 -12.39 0.34 -10.28
C TYR A 123 -12.25 1.48 -11.26
N PHE A 124 -11.02 1.79 -11.62
CA PHE A 124 -10.70 2.83 -12.58
C PHE A 124 -9.77 2.27 -13.65
N HIS A 125 -9.98 2.71 -14.88
CA HIS A 125 -9.07 2.47 -15.98
C HIS A 125 -8.88 3.80 -16.71
N VAL A 126 -7.64 4.28 -16.78
CA VAL A 126 -7.33 5.63 -17.24
C VAL A 126 -6.60 5.58 -18.57
N PHE A 127 -7.11 6.36 -19.53
CA PHE A 127 -6.55 6.50 -20.87
C PHE A 127 -6.36 7.98 -21.21
N ASP A 128 -5.38 8.25 -22.05
CA ASP A 128 -5.29 9.52 -22.74
C ASP A 128 -6.47 9.65 -23.72
N GLY A 129 -7.22 10.74 -23.61
CA GLY A 129 -8.44 10.95 -24.42
C GLY A 129 -8.18 11.19 -25.91
N PHE A 130 -6.94 11.48 -26.30
CA PHE A 130 -6.57 11.75 -27.68
C PHE A 130 -5.88 10.56 -28.34
N SER A 131 -4.87 9.98 -27.67
CA SER A 131 -4.11 8.86 -28.24
C SER A 131 -4.75 7.50 -27.94
N GLY A 132 -5.58 7.40 -26.89
CA GLY A 132 -6.11 6.14 -26.38
C GLY A 132 -5.09 5.31 -25.58
N ASP A 133 -3.90 5.85 -25.34
CA ASP A 133 -2.87 5.15 -24.59
C ASP A 133 -3.22 5.06 -23.10
N VAL A 134 -2.92 3.92 -22.48
CA VAL A 134 -3.10 3.73 -21.04
C VAL A 134 -2.22 4.69 -20.25
N GLN A 135 -2.78 5.26 -19.18
CA GLN A 135 -2.09 6.21 -18.32
C GLN A 135 -1.74 5.56 -16.99
N LYS A 136 -0.45 5.37 -16.74
CA LYS A 136 0.10 4.85 -15.51
C LYS A 136 0.44 5.95 -14.52
N GLU A 137 0.53 5.59 -13.23
CA GLU A 137 0.89 6.51 -12.15
C GLU A 137 -0.05 7.71 -12.00
N VAL A 138 -1.26 7.62 -12.55
CA VAL A 138 -2.30 8.64 -12.37
C VAL A 138 -2.92 8.48 -11.00
N LEU A 139 -3.00 9.57 -10.26
CA LEU A 139 -3.66 9.63 -8.98
C LEU A 139 -5.16 9.80 -9.17
N ILE A 140 -5.93 9.00 -8.46
CA ILE A 140 -7.39 9.06 -8.44
C ILE A 140 -7.81 9.33 -7.01
N GLY A 141 -8.42 10.49 -6.78
CA GLY A 141 -8.98 10.88 -5.49
C GLY A 141 -10.50 10.75 -5.50
N LEU A 142 -11.06 10.21 -4.40
CA LEU A 142 -12.49 10.25 -4.10
C LEU A 142 -12.76 11.21 -2.95
N TYR A 143 -13.71 12.11 -3.15
CA TYR A 143 -14.04 13.21 -2.25
C TYR A 143 -15.50 13.11 -1.80
N ASP A 144 -15.75 13.34 -0.53
CA ASP A 144 -17.10 13.38 0.04
C ASP A 144 -17.88 14.62 -0.40
N SER A 145 -17.18 15.71 -0.75
CA SER A 145 -17.77 16.96 -1.22
C SER A 145 -16.86 17.71 -2.19
N LEU A 146 -17.45 18.60 -3.01
CA LEU A 146 -16.72 19.43 -3.98
C LEU A 146 -15.80 20.48 -3.36
N ILE A 147 -16.01 20.83 -2.09
CA ILE A 147 -15.19 21.83 -1.37
C ILE A 147 -14.05 21.19 -0.57
N GLN A 148 -13.96 19.86 -0.56
CA GLN A 148 -12.91 19.14 0.14
C GLN A 148 -11.61 19.25 -0.67
N ILE A 149 -10.53 19.60 0.01
CA ILE A 149 -9.21 19.77 -0.64
C ILE A 149 -8.52 18.41 -0.76
N GLU A 150 -8.56 17.60 0.30
CA GLU A 150 -7.92 16.31 0.35
C GLU A 150 -8.91 15.18 0.05
N PRO A 151 -8.54 14.17 -0.74
CA PRO A 151 -9.43 13.04 -0.99
C PRO A 151 -9.62 12.22 0.29
N THR A 152 -10.84 11.70 0.50
CA THR A 152 -11.12 10.72 1.57
C THR A 152 -10.44 9.39 1.26
N TYR A 153 -10.48 8.98 -0.01
CA TYR A 153 -9.79 7.79 -0.52
C TYR A 153 -9.01 8.15 -1.76
N PHE A 154 -7.86 7.55 -1.93
CA PHE A 154 -7.08 7.74 -3.14
C PHE A 154 -6.31 6.47 -3.51
N SER A 155 -5.99 6.34 -4.78
CA SER A 155 -5.17 5.27 -5.32
C SER A 155 -4.39 5.77 -6.53
N LYS A 156 -3.51 4.93 -7.03
CA LYS A 156 -2.66 5.21 -8.18
C LYS A 156 -2.87 4.12 -9.23
N THR A 157 -2.89 4.48 -10.51
CA THR A 157 -2.95 3.48 -11.57
C THR A 157 -1.64 2.72 -11.71
N ASP A 158 -1.75 1.44 -11.97
CA ASP A 158 -0.63 0.54 -12.27
C ASP A 158 -0.06 0.76 -13.68
N GLN A 159 0.87 -0.11 -14.11
CA GLN A 159 1.50 -0.06 -15.43
C GLN A 159 0.51 -0.27 -16.59
N ASN A 160 -0.67 -0.83 -16.33
CA ASN A 160 -1.75 -1.06 -17.29
C ASN A 160 -2.86 0.00 -17.20
N GLY A 161 -2.66 1.07 -16.44
CA GLY A 161 -3.64 2.13 -16.23
C GLY A 161 -4.81 1.76 -15.33
N PHE A 162 -4.74 0.62 -14.61
CA PHE A 162 -5.79 0.18 -13.68
C PHE A 162 -5.50 0.63 -12.26
N SER A 163 -6.59 0.92 -11.55
CA SER A 163 -6.58 1.17 -10.12
C SER A 163 -7.81 0.58 -9.47
N LYS A 164 -7.67 0.10 -8.24
CA LYS A 164 -8.74 -0.46 -7.42
C LYS A 164 -8.68 0.16 -6.03
N LEU A 165 -9.84 0.59 -5.55
CA LEU A 165 -10.08 0.95 -4.16
C LEU A 165 -11.04 -0.05 -3.55
N ARG A 166 -10.78 -0.51 -2.33
CA ARG A 166 -11.61 -1.43 -1.54
C ARG A 166 -12.01 -0.78 -0.23
N ALA A 167 -12.97 -1.42 0.44
CA ALA A 167 -13.44 -1.01 1.76
C ALA A 167 -13.92 0.44 1.80
N LEU A 168 -14.65 0.82 0.76
CA LEU A 168 -15.25 2.16 0.66
C LEU A 168 -16.57 2.16 1.43
N LYS A 169 -16.81 3.20 2.22
CA LYS A 169 -18.11 3.43 2.85
C LYS A 169 -19.21 3.56 1.79
N GLU A 170 -20.43 3.25 2.17
CA GLU A 170 -21.60 3.49 1.32
C GLU A 170 -21.78 4.99 1.07
N GLY A 171 -22.11 5.36 -0.16
CA GLY A 171 -22.37 6.75 -0.52
C GLY A 171 -22.03 7.09 -1.96
N SER A 172 -22.08 8.39 -2.24
CA SER A 172 -21.67 8.96 -3.51
C SER A 172 -20.43 9.80 -3.32
N PHE A 173 -19.48 9.68 -4.24
CA PHE A 173 -18.23 10.42 -4.19
C PHE A 173 -18.07 11.26 -5.46
N PHE A 174 -17.50 12.44 -5.30
CA PHE A 174 -16.88 13.15 -6.41
C PHE A 174 -15.50 12.52 -6.64
N TYR A 175 -15.05 12.48 -7.89
CA TYR A 175 -13.72 11.98 -8.20
C TYR A 175 -12.94 12.95 -9.06
N ALA A 176 -11.62 12.91 -8.91
CA ALA A 176 -10.67 13.59 -9.77
C ALA A 176 -9.51 12.63 -10.09
N ALA A 177 -9.00 12.74 -11.32
CA ALA A 177 -7.81 12.04 -11.75
C ALA A 177 -6.76 13.09 -12.19
N PHE A 178 -5.52 12.96 -11.72
CA PHE A 178 -4.45 13.90 -12.03
C PHE A 178 -3.09 13.22 -12.07
N ILE A 179 -2.18 13.78 -12.83
CA ILE A 179 -0.80 13.34 -12.92
C ILE A 179 0.03 14.27 -12.04
N ASP A 180 0.74 13.69 -11.07
CA ASP A 180 1.70 14.42 -10.24
C ASP A 180 3.06 14.47 -10.96
N GLU A 181 3.21 15.40 -11.91
CA GLU A 181 4.44 15.57 -12.69
C GLU A 181 5.66 15.92 -11.82
N ASN A 182 5.44 16.60 -10.72
CA ASN A 182 6.52 17.10 -9.85
C ASN A 182 6.85 16.15 -8.70
N LYS A 183 6.06 15.07 -8.51
CA LYS A 183 6.16 14.14 -7.36
C LYS A 183 6.20 14.89 -6.02
N THR A 184 5.44 15.97 -5.92
CA THR A 184 5.38 16.86 -4.75
C THR A 184 4.27 16.48 -3.79
N VAL A 185 3.34 15.63 -4.20
CA VAL A 185 2.26 15.16 -3.33
C VAL A 185 2.81 14.10 -2.39
N SER A 186 3.09 14.51 -1.16
CA SER A 186 3.36 13.59 -0.05
C SER A 186 2.02 13.14 0.51
N TYR A 187 1.68 11.87 0.34
CA TYR A 187 0.38 11.33 0.76
C TYR A 187 0.27 11.13 2.27
N THR A 188 1.36 11.28 2.99
CA THR A 188 1.42 11.18 4.46
C THR A 188 1.24 12.53 5.16
N HIS A 189 1.31 13.64 4.41
CA HIS A 189 1.23 15.01 4.93
C HIS A 189 0.60 15.94 3.88
N LEU A 190 -0.66 15.71 3.54
CA LEU A 190 -1.48 16.74 2.91
C LEU A 190 -2.02 17.63 4.05
N THR A 191 -1.15 18.51 4.57
CA THR A 191 -1.54 19.62 5.45
C THR A 191 -1.73 20.88 4.65
#